data_0db04342bb2070868ce5c75c12a1aff2
#
_entry.id   0db04342bb2070868ce5c75c12a1aff2
#
_cell.length_a   1.000
_cell.length_b   1.000
_cell.length_c   1.000
_cell.angle_alpha   90.00
_cell.angle_beta   90.00
_cell.angle_gamma   90.00
#
_symmetry.space_group_name_H-M   'P 1'
#
loop_
_entity.id
_entity.type
_entity.pdbx_description
1 polymer ?
#
loop_
_entity_poly.entity_id
_entity_poly.type
_entity_poly.pdbx_seq_one_letter_code
_entity_poly.pdbx_strand_id
1 'polypeptide(L)'
;MVVTPGHADRIKDLTDVAGVRSNQLVGFGLVSGLSQTGDGKDHPLTAQALKTLLSGMGVSVDGPVTDFDLGDQMATLAAQNAKKEVKVENVAAVMVTAEIPPFAKPGQRIDIAVSAIGVAKSLRGGQLIMTQLRGIDGQTYAVAQGAMSITGVSVESAGSSVQIGVPTSGRIPNGATVERMVPTPFDSAEHIVLNVKEADFSTTTAVTKAVNDAFGLGTAKALDGVSIAISAPMESSQRVAFLSMIENLDVAPGEPKARVVINSRTGTAVINRNVRVTAVAVTHGAITVSISATNEVSQPLPFSDGETLEVQNADVEIAEAQNPMVLFQPGVDLRELVDAVNQVGASPSSLIAI
;
A
#
# COMPACT_ATOMS: atom_id res chain seq x y z
N MET A 1 38.18 20.91 -8.74
CA MET A 1 36.71 21.02 -8.74
C MET A 1 36.18 19.66 -9.15
N VAL A 2 35.87 18.80 -8.19
CA VAL A 2 35.31 17.46 -8.47
C VAL A 2 33.81 17.64 -8.63
N VAL A 3 33.34 17.61 -9.87
CA VAL A 3 31.91 17.56 -10.17
C VAL A 3 31.44 16.18 -9.79
N THR A 4 30.83 16.07 -8.62
CA THR A 4 30.05 14.85 -8.27
C THR A 4 28.95 14.73 -9.32
N PRO A 5 28.79 13.57 -9.99
CA PRO A 5 27.66 13.36 -10.88
C PRO A 5 26.39 13.49 -10.05
N GLY A 6 25.57 14.50 -10.34
CA GLY A 6 24.23 14.59 -9.80
C GLY A 6 23.51 13.30 -10.20
N HIS A 7 22.88 12.62 -9.25
CA HIS A 7 21.99 11.50 -9.56
C HIS A 7 20.85 12.05 -10.40
N ALA A 8 20.87 11.77 -11.70
CA ALA A 8 19.74 12.00 -12.57
C ALA A 8 18.83 10.78 -12.46
N ASP A 9 17.59 10.98 -12.02
CA ASP A 9 16.57 9.95 -11.99
C ASP A 9 15.70 10.08 -13.24
N ARG A 10 15.16 8.96 -13.72
CA ARG A 10 14.27 9.01 -14.88
C ARG A 10 12.89 9.48 -14.45
N ILE A 11 12.17 10.14 -15.36
CA ILE A 11 10.80 10.62 -15.05
C ILE A 11 9.92 9.52 -14.51
N LYS A 12 9.99 8.28 -15.02
CA LYS A 12 9.22 7.12 -14.51
C LYS A 12 9.50 6.75 -13.06
N ASP A 13 10.71 7.04 -12.57
CA ASP A 13 11.08 6.76 -11.19
C ASP A 13 10.51 7.82 -10.24
N LEU A 14 10.29 9.03 -10.75
CA LEU A 14 9.79 10.20 -10.03
C LEU A 14 8.27 10.42 -10.14
N THR A 15 7.61 9.89 -11.17
CA THR A 15 6.21 10.19 -11.47
C THR A 15 5.37 8.94 -11.71
N ASP A 16 4.07 9.08 -11.53
CA ASP A 16 3.03 8.12 -11.91
C ASP A 16 2.06 8.78 -12.88
N VAL A 17 1.49 8.00 -13.80
CA VAL A 17 0.48 8.50 -14.75
C VAL A 17 -0.86 8.62 -14.06
N ALA A 18 -1.45 9.80 -14.05
CA ALA A 18 -2.76 10.03 -13.44
C ALA A 18 -3.85 9.20 -14.12
N GLY A 19 -4.73 8.61 -13.31
CA GLY A 19 -5.82 7.75 -13.81
C GLY A 19 -5.40 6.34 -14.17
N VAL A 20 -4.11 6.01 -14.15
CA VAL A 20 -3.59 4.65 -14.32
C VAL A 20 -3.36 4.04 -12.94
N ARG A 21 -4.35 3.32 -12.44
CA ARG A 21 -4.31 2.71 -11.10
C ARG A 21 -4.98 1.35 -11.10
N SER A 22 -4.59 0.51 -10.18
CA SER A 22 -5.37 -0.70 -9.88
C SER A 22 -6.70 -0.32 -9.19
N ASN A 23 -7.73 -1.14 -9.44
CA ASN A 23 -9.05 -0.95 -8.85
C ASN A 23 -9.42 -2.18 -8.03
N GLN A 24 -10.00 -1.92 -6.86
CA GLN A 24 -10.46 -2.98 -5.97
C GLN A 24 -11.83 -3.47 -6.40
N LEU A 25 -11.99 -4.79 -6.47
CA LEU A 25 -13.25 -5.45 -6.76
C LEU A 25 -13.69 -6.25 -5.53
N VAL A 26 -14.98 -6.27 -5.32
CA VAL A 26 -15.63 -6.99 -4.22
C VAL A 26 -16.79 -7.80 -4.75
N GLY A 27 -17.00 -9.00 -4.22
CA GLY A 27 -18.13 -9.86 -4.52
C GLY A 27 -18.58 -10.66 -3.31
N PHE A 28 -19.85 -10.96 -3.27
CA PHE A 28 -20.44 -11.93 -2.35
C PHE A 28 -20.60 -13.25 -3.06
N GLY A 29 -20.09 -14.33 -2.48
CA GLY A 29 -20.14 -15.66 -3.06
C GLY A 29 -20.41 -16.76 -2.07
N LEU A 30 -20.54 -17.98 -2.58
CA LEU A 30 -20.67 -19.20 -1.81
C LEU A 30 -19.50 -20.13 -2.10
N VAL A 31 -18.97 -20.75 -1.08
CA VAL A 31 -18.01 -21.85 -1.19
C VAL A 31 -18.72 -23.15 -0.84
N SER A 32 -18.63 -24.12 -1.74
CA SER A 32 -19.20 -25.48 -1.56
C SER A 32 -18.13 -26.53 -1.42
N GLY A 33 -18.52 -27.73 -1.01
CA GLY A 33 -17.60 -28.88 -0.86
C GLY A 33 -16.87 -28.90 0.48
N LEU A 34 -17.35 -28.15 1.47
CA LEU A 34 -16.81 -28.16 2.83
C LEU A 34 -17.28 -29.41 3.57
N SER A 35 -16.34 -30.09 4.25
CA SER A 35 -16.63 -31.30 5.00
C SER A 35 -17.14 -30.95 6.42
N GLN A 36 -18.39 -30.56 6.53
CA GLN A 36 -19.05 -30.16 7.81
C GLN A 36 -18.38 -28.96 8.52
N THR A 37 -17.61 -28.17 7.79
CA THR A 37 -16.92 -26.98 8.32
C THR A 37 -17.52 -25.66 7.83
N GLY A 38 -18.64 -25.73 7.10
CA GLY A 38 -19.37 -24.56 6.60
C GLY A 38 -20.14 -23.81 7.68
N ASP A 39 -21.08 -22.96 7.25
CA ASP A 39 -21.81 -22.05 8.16
C ASP A 39 -22.85 -22.75 9.05
N GLY A 40 -23.13 -24.04 8.84
CA GLY A 40 -24.09 -24.77 9.65
C GLY A 40 -25.56 -24.43 9.34
N LYS A 41 -26.47 -24.88 10.20
CA LYS A 41 -27.93 -24.78 9.99
C LYS A 41 -28.48 -23.39 10.30
N ASP A 42 -27.83 -22.64 11.18
CA ASP A 42 -28.38 -21.42 11.78
C ASP A 42 -27.97 -20.13 11.10
N HIS A 43 -27.39 -20.21 9.88
CA HIS A 43 -26.93 -19.01 9.20
C HIS A 43 -27.86 -18.61 8.03
N PRO A 44 -28.80 -17.67 8.27
CA PRO A 44 -29.87 -17.34 7.32
C PRO A 44 -29.33 -16.77 6.01
N LEU A 45 -28.21 -16.02 6.05
CA LEU A 45 -27.58 -15.42 4.87
C LEU A 45 -27.13 -16.49 3.86
N THR A 46 -26.45 -17.55 4.34
CA THR A 46 -25.95 -18.65 3.49
C THR A 46 -27.09 -19.46 2.90
N ALA A 47 -28.12 -19.74 3.70
CA ALA A 47 -29.29 -20.46 3.26
C ALA A 47 -30.09 -19.70 2.21
N GLN A 48 -30.32 -18.40 2.42
CA GLN A 48 -31.02 -17.56 1.46
C GLN A 48 -30.22 -17.41 0.15
N ALA A 49 -28.92 -17.21 0.24
CA ALA A 49 -28.04 -17.10 -0.92
C ALA A 49 -28.04 -18.39 -1.76
N LEU A 50 -27.98 -19.57 -1.09
CA LEU A 50 -28.04 -20.86 -1.74
C LEU A 50 -29.41 -21.07 -2.42
N LYS A 51 -30.50 -20.71 -1.76
CA LYS A 51 -31.87 -20.78 -2.34
C LYS A 51 -31.99 -19.91 -3.60
N THR A 52 -31.48 -18.67 -3.53
CA THR A 52 -31.49 -17.74 -4.66
C THR A 52 -30.65 -18.28 -5.84
N LEU A 53 -29.48 -18.85 -5.56
CA LEU A 53 -28.60 -19.44 -6.57
C LEU A 53 -29.27 -20.65 -7.23
N LEU A 54 -29.83 -21.58 -6.45
CA LEU A 54 -30.54 -22.76 -6.98
C LEU A 54 -31.76 -22.36 -7.82
N SER A 55 -32.55 -21.39 -7.34
CA SER A 55 -33.68 -20.84 -8.07
C SER A 55 -33.25 -20.20 -9.41
N GLY A 56 -32.12 -19.47 -9.42
CA GLY A 56 -31.52 -18.89 -10.63
C GLY A 56 -31.05 -19.96 -11.64
N MET A 57 -30.73 -21.16 -11.17
CA MET A 57 -30.42 -22.33 -12.03
C MET A 57 -31.64 -23.19 -12.42
N GLY A 58 -32.84 -22.74 -12.08
CA GLY A 58 -34.09 -23.45 -12.40
C GLY A 58 -34.43 -24.61 -11.44
N VAL A 59 -33.74 -24.70 -10.30
CA VAL A 59 -34.04 -25.68 -9.25
C VAL A 59 -34.90 -25.00 -8.19
N SER A 60 -36.19 -25.39 -8.09
CA SER A 60 -37.04 -24.90 -7.02
C SER A 60 -36.83 -25.75 -5.75
N VAL A 61 -36.51 -25.06 -4.67
CA VAL A 61 -36.39 -25.66 -3.35
C VAL A 61 -37.69 -25.31 -2.61
N ASP A 62 -38.64 -26.25 -2.61
CA ASP A 62 -39.91 -26.08 -1.89
C ASP A 62 -39.67 -26.46 -0.43
N GLY A 63 -39.75 -25.49 0.45
CA GLY A 63 -39.62 -25.65 1.89
C GLY A 63 -38.63 -24.69 2.55
N PRO A 64 -38.61 -24.60 3.87
CA PRO A 64 -37.66 -23.79 4.60
C PRO A 64 -36.26 -24.37 4.49
N VAL A 65 -35.29 -23.49 4.28
CA VAL A 65 -33.88 -23.87 4.20
C VAL A 65 -33.20 -23.81 5.57
N THR A 66 -33.83 -23.07 6.51
CA THR A 66 -33.43 -22.96 7.93
C THR A 66 -34.65 -22.87 8.84
N ASP A 67 -34.47 -23.14 10.12
CA ASP A 67 -35.51 -22.91 11.15
C ASP A 67 -35.94 -21.43 11.21
N PHE A 68 -35.14 -20.49 10.69
CA PHE A 68 -35.47 -19.07 10.63
C PHE A 68 -36.52 -18.72 9.57
N ASP A 69 -36.65 -19.50 8.51
CA ASP A 69 -37.69 -19.31 7.47
C ASP A 69 -39.06 -19.73 7.95
N LEU A 70 -39.13 -20.40 9.11
CA LEU A 70 -40.36 -20.81 9.76
C LEU A 70 -40.79 -19.71 10.74
N GLY A 71 -41.65 -18.81 10.32
CA GLY A 71 -42.31 -17.90 11.26
C GLY A 71 -43.03 -18.70 12.39
N ASP A 72 -43.07 -18.12 13.60
CA ASP A 72 -43.52 -18.76 14.86
C ASP A 72 -44.85 -19.54 14.80
N GLN A 73 -45.68 -19.31 13.79
CA GLN A 73 -46.97 -19.99 13.63
C GLN A 73 -46.95 -21.20 12.69
N MET A 74 -45.90 -21.37 11.88
CA MET A 74 -45.76 -22.52 10.97
C MET A 74 -44.80 -23.59 11.49
N ALA A 75 -44.08 -23.33 12.55
CA ALA A 75 -43.07 -24.25 13.10
C ALA A 75 -43.69 -25.62 13.51
N THR A 76 -44.90 -25.63 13.98
CA THR A 76 -45.60 -26.88 14.40
C THR A 76 -46.10 -27.72 13.24
N LEU A 77 -46.46 -27.12 12.10
CA LEU A 77 -46.90 -27.84 10.89
C LEU A 77 -45.72 -28.30 10.03
N ALA A 78 -44.63 -27.53 10.02
CA ALA A 78 -43.42 -27.85 9.25
C ALA A 78 -42.57 -28.94 9.93
N ALA A 79 -42.59 -29.07 11.24
CA ALA A 79 -41.91 -30.15 11.98
C ALA A 79 -42.37 -31.56 11.56
N GLN A 80 -43.60 -31.70 11.07
CA GLN A 80 -44.13 -32.95 10.55
C GLN A 80 -43.69 -33.25 9.10
N ASN A 81 -43.32 -32.23 8.31
CA ASN A 81 -42.85 -32.33 6.92
C ASN A 81 -41.35 -32.12 6.74
N ALA A 82 -40.57 -31.93 7.78
CA ALA A 82 -39.16 -31.54 7.80
C ALA A 82 -38.17 -32.61 7.29
N LYS A 83 -38.58 -33.50 6.40
CA LYS A 83 -37.67 -34.52 5.80
C LYS A 83 -36.81 -34.03 4.62
N LYS A 84 -36.85 -32.75 4.26
CA LYS A 84 -36.05 -32.18 3.17
C LYS A 84 -35.30 -30.90 3.57
N GLU A 85 -34.68 -30.92 4.71
CA GLU A 85 -33.81 -29.85 5.15
C GLU A 85 -32.53 -29.83 4.27
N VAL A 86 -32.25 -28.73 3.56
CA VAL A 86 -31.00 -28.56 2.85
C VAL A 86 -29.92 -28.29 3.89
N LYS A 87 -29.07 -29.26 4.14
CA LYS A 87 -27.95 -29.08 5.08
C LYS A 87 -26.92 -28.15 4.51
N VAL A 88 -26.78 -26.96 5.08
CA VAL A 88 -25.80 -25.93 4.69
C VAL A 88 -24.44 -26.15 5.38
N GLU A 89 -24.26 -27.27 6.08
CA GLU A 89 -22.99 -27.62 6.75
C GLU A 89 -21.79 -27.70 5.79
N ASN A 90 -22.04 -27.97 4.51
CA ASN A 90 -21.02 -28.08 3.47
C ASN A 90 -20.86 -26.82 2.61
N VAL A 91 -21.53 -25.72 3.00
CA VAL A 91 -21.49 -24.45 2.26
C VAL A 91 -21.20 -23.32 3.23
N ALA A 92 -20.48 -22.31 2.77
CA ALA A 92 -20.18 -21.09 3.52
C ALA A 92 -20.37 -19.85 2.65
N ALA A 93 -20.92 -18.80 3.26
CA ALA A 93 -20.97 -17.48 2.67
C ALA A 93 -19.60 -16.80 2.79
N VAL A 94 -19.13 -16.23 1.68
CA VAL A 94 -17.80 -15.63 1.59
C VAL A 94 -17.81 -14.26 0.93
N MET A 95 -16.91 -13.40 1.38
CA MET A 95 -16.48 -12.21 0.69
C MET A 95 -15.32 -12.56 -0.22
N VAL A 96 -15.40 -12.14 -1.46
CA VAL A 96 -14.35 -12.31 -2.46
C VAL A 96 -13.82 -10.94 -2.82
N THR A 97 -12.51 -10.76 -2.74
CA THR A 97 -11.84 -9.52 -3.13
C THR A 97 -10.80 -9.80 -4.20
N ALA A 98 -10.66 -8.88 -5.12
CA ALA A 98 -9.64 -8.92 -6.16
C ALA A 98 -9.13 -7.53 -6.45
N GLU A 99 -7.94 -7.46 -7.02
CA GLU A 99 -7.37 -6.24 -7.53
C GLU A 99 -7.21 -6.38 -9.05
N ILE A 100 -7.94 -5.55 -9.79
CA ILE A 100 -7.80 -5.49 -11.24
C ILE A 100 -6.71 -4.51 -11.61
N PRO A 101 -5.62 -4.95 -12.28
CA PRO A 101 -4.55 -4.07 -12.69
C PRO A 101 -5.04 -3.07 -13.76
N PRO A 102 -4.37 -1.92 -13.90
CA PRO A 102 -4.68 -0.98 -14.97
C PRO A 102 -4.53 -1.67 -16.33
N PHE A 103 -5.33 -1.26 -17.29
CA PHE A 103 -5.34 -1.79 -18.67
C PHE A 103 -5.65 -3.29 -18.79
N ALA A 104 -6.17 -3.94 -17.75
CA ALA A 104 -6.58 -5.33 -17.84
C ALA A 104 -7.59 -5.55 -18.97
N LYS A 105 -7.35 -6.56 -19.79
CA LYS A 105 -8.21 -6.89 -20.95
C LYS A 105 -9.21 -8.00 -20.58
N PRO A 106 -10.39 -8.01 -21.22
CA PRO A 106 -11.33 -9.13 -21.11
C PRO A 106 -10.63 -10.47 -21.43
N GLY A 107 -10.90 -11.48 -20.61
CA GLY A 107 -10.23 -12.79 -20.67
C GLY A 107 -8.95 -12.91 -19.85
N GLN A 108 -8.39 -11.81 -19.36
CA GLN A 108 -7.22 -11.86 -18.46
C GLN A 108 -7.63 -12.44 -17.11
N ARG A 109 -6.75 -13.28 -16.54
CA ARG A 109 -6.97 -13.86 -15.22
C ARG A 109 -6.25 -13.07 -14.14
N ILE A 110 -6.93 -12.94 -12.99
CA ILE A 110 -6.42 -12.27 -11.81
C ILE A 110 -6.59 -13.13 -10.57
N ASP A 111 -5.74 -12.92 -9.58
CA ASP A 111 -5.81 -13.58 -8.29
C ASP A 111 -6.94 -13.03 -7.45
N ILE A 112 -7.54 -13.88 -6.63
CA ILE A 112 -8.57 -13.47 -5.69
C ILE A 112 -8.25 -13.93 -4.28
N ALA A 113 -8.69 -13.15 -3.32
CA ALA A 113 -8.74 -13.52 -1.92
C ALA A 113 -10.19 -13.78 -1.49
N VAL A 114 -10.38 -14.82 -0.69
CA VAL A 114 -11.70 -15.27 -0.24
C VAL A 114 -11.67 -15.38 1.27
N SER A 115 -12.65 -14.83 1.95
CA SER A 115 -12.80 -14.89 3.41
C SER A 115 -14.25 -15.18 3.81
N ALA A 116 -14.42 -16.05 4.81
CA ALA A 116 -15.73 -16.36 5.34
C ALA A 116 -16.36 -15.12 6.00
N ILE A 117 -17.65 -14.92 5.76
CA ILE A 117 -18.45 -13.88 6.42
C ILE A 117 -19.24 -14.50 7.58
N GLY A 118 -19.63 -15.76 7.44
CA GLY A 118 -20.43 -16.49 8.40
C GLY A 118 -19.61 -17.11 9.53
N VAL A 119 -20.14 -18.21 10.08
CA VAL A 119 -19.56 -18.94 11.20
C VAL A 119 -18.76 -20.16 10.77
N ALA A 120 -18.40 -20.26 9.49
CA ALA A 120 -17.64 -21.39 8.96
C ALA A 120 -16.33 -21.59 9.73
N LYS A 121 -16.08 -22.82 10.16
CA LYS A 121 -14.87 -23.18 10.91
C LYS A 121 -13.63 -23.26 10.02
N SER A 122 -13.81 -23.71 8.77
CA SER A 122 -12.75 -23.83 7.79
C SER A 122 -13.31 -23.83 6.36
N LEU A 123 -12.61 -23.19 5.45
CA LEU A 123 -12.91 -23.21 4.01
C LEU A 123 -12.03 -24.21 3.24
N ARG A 124 -11.25 -25.02 3.95
CA ARG A 124 -10.30 -25.98 3.34
C ARG A 124 -11.01 -27.02 2.50
N GLY A 125 -10.47 -27.25 1.29
CA GLY A 125 -11.07 -28.19 0.33
C GLY A 125 -12.30 -27.64 -0.40
N GLY A 126 -12.75 -26.44 -0.04
CA GLY A 126 -13.89 -25.81 -0.68
C GLY A 126 -13.60 -25.27 -2.06
N GLN A 127 -14.67 -25.17 -2.85
CA GLN A 127 -14.67 -24.59 -4.18
C GLN A 127 -15.60 -23.38 -4.22
N LEU A 128 -15.06 -22.24 -4.65
CA LEU A 128 -15.84 -21.03 -4.87
C LEU A 128 -16.78 -21.24 -6.06
N ILE A 129 -18.07 -21.06 -5.84
CA ILE A 129 -19.08 -21.02 -6.89
C ILE A 129 -18.95 -19.71 -7.67
N MET A 130 -19.35 -19.73 -8.96
CA MET A 130 -19.29 -18.56 -9.82
C MET A 130 -19.85 -17.31 -9.15
N THR A 131 -18.98 -16.31 -8.97
CA THR A 131 -19.24 -15.10 -8.19
C THR A 131 -18.88 -13.88 -9.01
N GLN A 132 -19.81 -12.92 -9.09
CA GLN A 132 -19.58 -11.64 -9.74
C GLN A 132 -18.76 -10.73 -8.83
N LEU A 133 -17.68 -10.15 -9.38
CA LEU A 133 -16.88 -9.14 -8.72
C LEU A 133 -17.22 -7.76 -9.26
N ARG A 134 -17.61 -6.86 -8.37
CA ARG A 134 -18.09 -5.52 -8.70
C ARG A 134 -17.12 -4.45 -8.21
N GLY A 135 -17.03 -3.40 -8.98
CA GLY A 135 -16.35 -2.17 -8.58
C GLY A 135 -17.21 -1.29 -7.67
N ILE A 136 -16.66 -0.17 -7.24
CA ILE A 136 -17.36 0.82 -6.40
C ILE A 136 -18.59 1.44 -7.08
N ASP A 137 -18.62 1.43 -8.41
CA ASP A 137 -19.73 1.88 -9.25
C ASP A 137 -20.87 0.85 -9.36
N GLY A 138 -20.75 -0.31 -8.72
CA GLY A 138 -21.70 -1.40 -8.75
C GLY A 138 -21.68 -2.25 -10.04
N GLN A 139 -20.83 -1.91 -11.02
CA GLN A 139 -20.69 -2.68 -12.26
C GLN A 139 -19.84 -3.92 -12.04
N THR A 140 -20.18 -5.01 -12.75
CA THR A 140 -19.40 -6.25 -12.74
C THR A 140 -18.23 -6.13 -13.71
N TYR A 141 -17.02 -6.31 -13.20
CA TYR A 141 -15.77 -6.24 -13.96
C TYR A 141 -15.10 -7.59 -14.15
N ALA A 142 -15.31 -8.51 -13.21
CA ALA A 142 -14.75 -9.85 -13.29
C ALA A 142 -15.70 -10.90 -12.73
N VAL A 143 -15.48 -12.16 -13.11
CA VAL A 143 -16.21 -13.32 -12.60
C VAL A 143 -15.20 -14.28 -11.98
N ALA A 144 -15.44 -14.65 -10.72
CA ALA A 144 -14.56 -15.47 -9.90
C ALA A 144 -15.11 -16.88 -9.72
N GLN A 145 -14.24 -17.89 -9.80
CA GLN A 145 -14.60 -19.29 -9.52
C GLN A 145 -13.32 -20.12 -9.36
N GLY A 146 -13.35 -21.19 -8.56
CA GLY A 146 -12.25 -22.15 -8.48
C GLY A 146 -12.03 -22.77 -7.12
N ALA A 147 -11.07 -23.69 -7.06
CA ALA A 147 -10.67 -24.38 -5.84
C ALA A 147 -9.81 -23.48 -4.97
N MET A 148 -10.09 -23.46 -3.67
CA MET A 148 -9.39 -22.61 -2.72
C MET A 148 -8.07 -23.21 -2.25
N SER A 149 -7.04 -22.39 -2.18
CA SER A 149 -5.78 -22.67 -1.51
C SER A 149 -5.75 -22.00 -0.14
N ILE A 150 -5.68 -22.78 0.92
CA ILE A 150 -5.69 -22.29 2.32
C ILE A 150 -4.43 -22.79 3.02
N THR A 151 -3.75 -21.88 3.70
CA THR A 151 -2.52 -22.18 4.46
C THR A 151 -2.79 -22.53 5.93
N GLY A 152 -3.99 -22.26 6.43
CA GLY A 152 -4.38 -22.55 7.82
C GLY A 152 -4.88 -23.99 8.01
N VAL A 153 -4.58 -24.55 9.19
CA VAL A 153 -5.11 -25.85 9.65
C VAL A 153 -5.73 -25.64 11.02
N SER A 154 -6.96 -26.12 11.18
CA SER A 154 -7.62 -26.23 12.48
C SER A 154 -7.93 -27.69 12.73
N VAL A 155 -7.48 -28.23 13.86
CA VAL A 155 -7.74 -29.59 14.31
C VAL A 155 -8.40 -29.53 15.68
N GLU A 156 -9.62 -30.00 15.78
CA GLU A 156 -10.33 -30.20 17.05
C GLU A 156 -10.31 -31.69 17.38
N SER A 157 -9.79 -32.07 18.54
CA SER A 157 -9.81 -33.45 19.03
C SER A 157 -9.97 -33.43 20.56
N ALA A 158 -10.97 -34.17 21.06
CA ALA A 158 -11.18 -34.48 22.49
C ALA A 158 -11.01 -33.30 23.45
N GLY A 159 -11.55 -32.13 23.11
CA GLY A 159 -11.50 -30.92 23.98
C GLY A 159 -10.24 -30.06 23.85
N SER A 160 -9.32 -30.41 22.94
CA SER A 160 -8.19 -29.56 22.57
C SER A 160 -8.34 -29.10 21.13
N SER A 161 -8.22 -27.79 20.90
CA SER A 161 -8.18 -27.20 19.56
C SER A 161 -6.80 -26.62 19.29
N VAL A 162 -6.16 -27.04 18.20
CA VAL A 162 -4.92 -26.46 17.70
C VAL A 162 -5.23 -25.78 16.37
N GLN A 163 -5.05 -24.47 16.34
CA GLN A 163 -5.23 -23.66 15.13
C GLN A 163 -3.89 -23.08 14.71
N ILE A 164 -3.46 -23.41 13.50
CA ILE A 164 -2.26 -22.86 12.88
C ILE A 164 -2.68 -22.08 11.63
N GLY A 165 -2.42 -20.77 11.62
CA GLY A 165 -2.84 -19.87 10.54
C GLY A 165 -4.34 -19.55 10.59
N VAL A 166 -4.89 -19.05 9.47
CA VAL A 166 -6.30 -18.63 9.34
C VAL A 166 -7.03 -19.59 8.40
N PRO A 167 -7.81 -20.58 8.93
CA PRO A 167 -8.49 -21.57 8.09
C PRO A 167 -9.72 -20.99 7.37
N THR A 168 -10.21 -19.82 7.76
CA THR A 168 -11.40 -19.15 7.22
C THR A 168 -11.08 -18.14 6.10
N SER A 169 -9.81 -18.03 5.71
CA SER A 169 -9.36 -17.18 4.60
C SER A 169 -8.41 -17.96 3.69
N GLY A 170 -8.49 -17.70 2.40
CA GLY A 170 -7.65 -18.33 1.40
C GLY A 170 -7.52 -17.51 0.13
N ARG A 171 -6.73 -18.03 -0.81
CA ARG A 171 -6.54 -17.46 -2.14
C ARG A 171 -6.86 -18.46 -3.22
N ILE A 172 -7.29 -17.95 -4.36
CA ILE A 172 -7.42 -18.73 -5.59
C ILE A 172 -6.56 -18.04 -6.65
N PRO A 173 -5.35 -18.57 -6.93
CA PRO A 173 -4.52 -18.04 -7.99
C PRO A 173 -5.24 -18.12 -9.33
N ASN A 174 -5.21 -17.05 -10.11
CA ASN A 174 -5.94 -16.94 -11.38
C ASN A 174 -7.43 -17.29 -11.28
N GLY A 175 -8.03 -17.01 -10.11
CA GLY A 175 -9.38 -17.42 -9.76
C GLY A 175 -10.49 -16.56 -10.34
N ALA A 176 -10.20 -15.39 -10.90
CA ALA A 176 -11.18 -14.58 -11.58
C ALA A 176 -10.73 -14.25 -13.02
N THR A 177 -11.72 -14.17 -13.91
CA THR A 177 -11.55 -13.72 -15.28
C THR A 177 -12.14 -12.32 -15.42
N VAL A 178 -11.38 -11.40 -16.01
CA VAL A 178 -11.84 -10.05 -16.31
C VAL A 178 -12.85 -10.12 -17.47
N GLU A 179 -14.03 -9.58 -17.27
CA GLU A 179 -15.10 -9.53 -18.28
C GLU A 179 -15.21 -8.14 -18.92
N ARG A 180 -14.86 -7.09 -18.19
CA ARG A 180 -14.97 -5.71 -18.64
C ARG A 180 -13.72 -4.92 -18.27
N MET A 181 -13.25 -4.09 -19.19
CA MET A 181 -12.17 -3.14 -18.93
C MET A 181 -12.66 -2.02 -18.01
N VAL A 182 -11.79 -1.56 -17.12
CA VAL A 182 -12.02 -0.32 -16.39
C VAL A 182 -11.64 0.85 -17.31
N PRO A 183 -12.57 1.78 -17.59
CA PRO A 183 -12.25 2.94 -18.40
C PRO A 183 -11.20 3.81 -17.72
N THR A 184 -10.17 4.19 -18.46
CA THR A 184 -9.11 5.08 -17.98
C THR A 184 -9.09 6.36 -18.79
N PRO A 185 -8.80 7.52 -18.18
CA PRO A 185 -8.67 8.79 -18.93
C PRO A 185 -7.50 8.77 -19.92
N PHE A 186 -6.58 7.81 -19.80
CA PHE A 186 -5.39 7.72 -20.63
C PHE A 186 -5.70 7.70 -22.13
N ASP A 187 -6.75 6.98 -22.55
CA ASP A 187 -7.08 6.82 -23.98
C ASP A 187 -7.90 7.99 -24.56
N SER A 188 -8.60 8.74 -23.71
CA SER A 188 -9.61 9.72 -24.13
C SER A 188 -9.28 11.19 -23.80
N ALA A 189 -8.41 11.44 -22.84
CA ALA A 189 -8.06 12.79 -22.42
C ALA A 189 -7.14 13.49 -23.44
N GLU A 190 -7.29 14.78 -23.63
CA GLU A 190 -6.44 15.61 -24.48
C GLU A 190 -5.00 15.68 -23.97
N HIS A 191 -4.83 15.62 -22.65
CA HIS A 191 -3.54 15.68 -21.98
C HIS A 191 -3.27 14.41 -21.19
N ILE A 192 -2.01 13.97 -21.17
CA ILE A 192 -1.52 13.02 -20.19
C ILE A 192 -1.10 13.82 -18.95
N VAL A 193 -1.60 13.45 -17.79
CA VAL A 193 -1.19 14.07 -16.54
C VAL A 193 -0.21 13.14 -15.82
N LEU A 194 1.00 13.64 -15.52
CA LEU A 194 1.96 12.96 -14.66
C LEU A 194 1.87 13.54 -13.25
N ASN A 195 1.80 12.68 -12.27
CA ASN A 195 1.83 13.06 -10.86
C ASN A 195 3.18 12.70 -10.25
N VAL A 196 3.88 13.68 -9.71
CA VAL A 196 5.13 13.48 -8.99
C VAL A 196 4.84 12.77 -7.67
N LYS A 197 5.59 11.70 -7.36
CA LYS A 197 5.37 10.86 -6.16
C LYS A 197 5.51 11.63 -4.85
N GLU A 198 6.44 12.54 -4.79
CA GLU A 198 6.61 13.44 -3.65
C GLU A 198 6.32 14.88 -4.08
N ALA A 199 5.38 15.54 -3.38
CA ALA A 199 4.98 16.91 -3.68
C ALA A 199 6.18 17.88 -3.51
N ASP A 200 6.71 18.35 -4.64
CA ASP A 200 7.82 19.30 -4.70
C ASP A 200 7.76 20.16 -5.97
N PHE A 201 7.71 21.47 -5.77
CA PHE A 201 7.66 22.43 -6.88
C PHE A 201 8.93 22.45 -7.72
N SER A 202 10.10 22.21 -7.11
CA SER A 202 11.38 22.17 -7.83
C SER A 202 11.45 20.97 -8.76
N THR A 203 11.10 19.80 -8.29
CA THR A 203 11.03 18.57 -9.09
C THR A 203 9.99 18.69 -10.21
N THR A 204 8.78 19.21 -9.90
CA THR A 204 7.74 19.46 -10.91
C THR A 204 8.24 20.40 -12.01
N THR A 205 8.93 21.48 -11.64
CA THR A 205 9.52 22.41 -12.61
C THR A 205 10.64 21.78 -13.42
N ALA A 206 11.50 20.98 -12.79
CA ALA A 206 12.60 20.29 -13.48
C ALA A 206 12.08 19.27 -14.51
N VAL A 207 11.06 18.47 -14.16
CA VAL A 207 10.39 17.55 -15.09
C VAL A 207 9.74 18.31 -16.24
N THR A 208 8.98 19.37 -15.93
CA THR A 208 8.33 20.21 -16.96
C THR A 208 9.35 20.79 -17.94
N LYS A 209 10.49 21.27 -17.43
CA LYS A 209 11.56 21.79 -18.26
C LYS A 209 12.19 20.71 -19.13
N ALA A 210 12.51 19.54 -18.56
CA ALA A 210 13.12 18.44 -19.32
C ALA A 210 12.23 17.98 -20.49
N VAL A 211 10.90 17.87 -20.25
CA VAL A 211 9.95 17.53 -21.32
C VAL A 211 9.89 18.63 -22.39
N ASN A 212 9.85 19.90 -21.99
CA ASN A 212 9.82 21.03 -22.94
C ASN A 212 11.13 21.17 -23.73
N ASP A 213 12.27 20.89 -23.13
CA ASP A 213 13.58 20.91 -23.81
C ASP A 213 13.68 19.79 -24.85
N ALA A 214 13.08 18.61 -24.59
CA ALA A 214 13.11 17.47 -25.49
C ALA A 214 12.07 17.53 -26.61
N PHE A 215 10.85 18.01 -26.34
CA PHE A 215 9.72 17.93 -27.25
C PHE A 215 9.19 19.29 -27.73
N GLY A 216 9.76 20.37 -27.25
CA GLY A 216 9.38 21.74 -27.63
C GLY A 216 8.60 22.48 -26.54
N LEU A 217 8.74 23.80 -26.56
CA LEU A 217 8.11 24.69 -25.58
C LEU A 217 6.59 24.55 -25.56
N GLY A 218 6.02 24.43 -24.40
CA GLY A 218 4.57 24.34 -24.20
C GLY A 218 3.99 22.94 -24.29
N THR A 219 4.80 21.91 -24.55
CA THR A 219 4.40 20.51 -24.51
C THR A 219 3.97 20.07 -23.09
N ALA A 220 4.71 20.49 -22.10
CA ALA A 220 4.41 20.24 -20.70
C ALA A 220 4.13 21.55 -19.94
N LYS A 221 3.15 21.49 -19.02
CA LYS A 221 2.79 22.58 -18.09
C LYS A 221 2.63 22.01 -16.69
N ALA A 222 3.33 22.58 -15.71
CA ALA A 222 3.06 22.32 -14.32
C ALA A 222 1.71 22.94 -13.94
N LEU A 223 0.81 22.14 -13.37
CA LEU A 223 -0.48 22.59 -12.87
C LEU A 223 -0.37 22.99 -11.39
N ASP A 224 0.35 22.21 -10.63
CA ASP A 224 0.60 22.41 -9.21
C ASP A 224 1.92 21.74 -8.80
N GLY A 225 2.19 21.61 -7.50
CA GLY A 225 3.43 20.98 -6.96
C GLY A 225 3.48 19.46 -7.10
N VAL A 226 2.48 18.84 -7.75
CA VAL A 226 2.38 17.39 -7.96
C VAL A 226 2.11 17.07 -9.41
N SER A 227 1.23 17.84 -10.08
CA SER A 227 0.62 17.47 -11.35
C SER A 227 1.22 18.25 -12.52
N ILE A 228 1.58 17.53 -13.58
CA ILE A 228 2.14 18.06 -14.82
C ILE A 228 1.25 17.60 -15.97
N ALA A 229 0.61 18.53 -16.67
CA ALA A 229 -0.16 18.23 -17.89
C ALA A 229 0.77 18.24 -19.10
N ILE A 230 0.68 17.19 -19.91
CA ILE A 230 1.49 17.01 -21.12
C ILE A 230 0.56 16.85 -22.31
N SER A 231 0.70 17.71 -23.31
CA SER A 231 -0.03 17.60 -24.57
C SER A 231 0.45 16.37 -25.33
N ALA A 232 -0.44 15.42 -25.56
CA ALA A 232 -0.11 14.13 -26.15
C ALA A 232 -0.89 13.87 -27.44
N PRO A 233 -0.35 13.06 -28.37
CA PRO A 233 -1.07 12.62 -29.56
C PRO A 233 -2.39 11.96 -29.19
N MET A 234 -3.43 12.12 -30.04
CA MET A 234 -4.73 11.51 -29.82
C MET A 234 -4.76 10.02 -30.16
N GLU A 235 -3.88 9.56 -31.03
CA GLU A 235 -3.78 8.15 -31.41
C GLU A 235 -3.13 7.33 -30.31
N SER A 236 -3.79 6.26 -29.88
CA SER A 236 -3.36 5.44 -28.74
C SER A 236 -1.96 4.85 -28.90
N SER A 237 -1.59 4.38 -30.10
CA SER A 237 -0.25 3.83 -30.38
C SER A 237 0.85 4.87 -30.24
N GLN A 238 0.59 6.08 -30.77
CA GLN A 238 1.52 7.21 -30.66
C GLN A 238 1.62 7.72 -29.22
N ARG A 239 0.51 7.69 -28.46
CA ARG A 239 0.51 8.06 -27.03
C ARG A 239 1.42 7.17 -26.20
N VAL A 240 1.35 5.86 -26.42
CA VAL A 240 2.20 4.90 -25.69
C VAL A 240 3.66 5.14 -26.04
N ALA A 241 4.00 5.30 -27.32
CA ALA A 241 5.36 5.59 -27.75
C ALA A 241 5.88 6.93 -27.19
N PHE A 242 5.03 7.95 -27.22
CA PHE A 242 5.34 9.28 -26.70
C PHE A 242 5.59 9.25 -25.18
N LEU A 243 4.71 8.59 -24.43
CA LEU A 243 4.88 8.43 -22.98
C LEU A 243 6.16 7.66 -22.66
N SER A 244 6.47 6.58 -23.40
CA SER A 244 7.68 5.82 -23.21
C SER A 244 8.96 6.66 -23.43
N MET A 245 8.95 7.59 -24.39
CA MET A 245 10.06 8.52 -24.58
C MET A 245 10.20 9.49 -23.40
N ILE A 246 9.08 10.02 -22.89
CA ILE A 246 9.07 10.93 -21.75
C ILE A 246 9.55 10.22 -20.47
N GLU A 247 9.06 9.02 -20.20
CA GLU A 247 9.42 8.25 -19.01
C GLU A 247 10.91 7.94 -18.90
N ASN A 248 11.61 7.90 -20.02
CA ASN A 248 13.05 7.62 -20.06
C ASN A 248 13.94 8.88 -20.08
N LEU A 249 13.36 10.07 -20.00
CA LEU A 249 14.16 11.30 -19.84
C LEU A 249 14.77 11.35 -18.44
N ASP A 250 16.04 11.74 -18.39
CA ASP A 250 16.78 11.94 -17.16
C ASP A 250 16.52 13.35 -16.61
N VAL A 251 16.18 13.43 -15.33
CA VAL A 251 15.91 14.67 -14.62
C VAL A 251 16.65 14.68 -13.29
N ALA A 252 17.29 15.79 -12.97
CA ALA A 252 17.82 16.00 -11.63
C ALA A 252 16.65 16.47 -10.73
N PRO A 253 16.17 15.64 -9.80
CA PRO A 253 15.11 16.04 -8.88
C PRO A 253 15.59 17.15 -7.96
N GLY A 254 14.66 17.94 -7.41
CA GLY A 254 14.97 18.88 -6.35
C GLY A 254 15.54 18.16 -5.13
N GLU A 255 16.28 18.89 -4.31
CA GLU A 255 16.76 18.30 -3.05
C GLU A 255 15.59 17.88 -2.17
N PRO A 256 15.56 16.62 -1.70
CA PRO A 256 14.47 16.15 -0.87
C PRO A 256 14.46 16.89 0.47
N LYS A 257 13.25 17.09 1.03
CA LYS A 257 13.08 17.68 2.36
C LYS A 257 13.84 16.88 3.40
N ALA A 258 14.45 17.58 4.38
CA ALA A 258 15.06 16.93 5.52
C ALA A 258 14.04 16.02 6.23
N ARG A 259 14.33 14.72 6.35
CA ARG A 259 13.42 13.73 6.90
C ARG A 259 14.17 12.71 7.77
N VAL A 260 13.59 12.46 8.94
CA VAL A 260 14.00 11.37 9.84
C VAL A 260 12.85 10.38 9.94
N VAL A 261 13.13 9.11 9.70
CA VAL A 261 12.14 8.02 9.84
C VAL A 261 12.64 7.06 10.90
N ILE A 262 11.88 6.90 11.97
CA ILE A 262 12.23 6.05 13.09
C ILE A 262 11.22 4.91 13.20
N ASN A 263 11.70 3.67 13.22
CA ASN A 263 10.89 2.50 13.52
C ASN A 263 11.15 2.08 14.98
N SER A 264 10.21 2.44 15.86
CA SER A 264 10.31 2.16 17.30
C SER A 264 10.34 0.67 17.65
N ARG A 265 9.75 -0.18 16.81
CA ARG A 265 9.71 -1.64 17.04
C ARG A 265 11.05 -2.32 16.76
N THR A 266 11.76 -1.88 15.74
CA THR A 266 13.05 -2.46 15.32
C THR A 266 14.25 -1.63 15.82
N GLY A 267 14.01 -0.42 16.35
CA GLY A 267 15.06 0.52 16.74
C GLY A 267 15.84 1.11 15.57
N THR A 268 15.29 1.05 14.34
CA THR A 268 15.98 1.55 13.15
C THR A 268 15.64 3.00 12.93
N ALA A 269 16.65 3.87 12.83
CA ALA A 269 16.53 5.25 12.41
C ALA A 269 17.14 5.42 11.00
N VAL A 270 16.39 5.98 10.08
CA VAL A 270 16.85 6.35 8.73
C VAL A 270 16.84 7.86 8.61
N ILE A 271 17.99 8.44 8.35
CA ILE A 271 18.22 9.88 8.34
C ILE A 271 18.65 10.30 6.93
N ASN A 272 17.99 11.31 6.38
CA ASN A 272 18.39 11.92 5.12
C ASN A 272 19.59 12.84 5.38
N ARG A 273 20.54 12.90 4.42
CA ARG A 273 21.73 13.77 4.49
C ARG A 273 21.45 15.26 4.64
N ASN A 274 20.25 15.72 4.31
CA ASN A 274 19.86 17.12 4.43
C ASN A 274 19.36 17.49 5.83
N VAL A 275 19.30 16.54 6.76
CA VAL A 275 18.91 16.79 8.14
C VAL A 275 20.09 17.40 8.87
N ARG A 276 19.92 18.62 9.37
CA ARG A 276 20.91 19.34 10.19
C ARG A 276 20.31 19.67 11.53
N VAL A 277 21.11 19.63 12.55
CA VAL A 277 20.73 20.01 13.90
C VAL A 277 21.23 21.45 14.13
N THR A 278 20.33 22.32 14.61
CA THR A 278 20.69 23.65 15.07
C THR A 278 21.15 23.60 16.52
N ALA A 279 21.76 24.68 17.02
CA ALA A 279 22.20 24.76 18.42
C ALA A 279 21.02 24.46 19.37
N VAL A 280 21.15 23.40 20.16
CA VAL A 280 20.12 22.90 21.08
C VAL A 280 20.77 22.18 22.27
N ALA A 281 20.16 22.27 23.43
CA ALA A 281 20.49 21.45 24.59
C ALA A 281 19.27 20.61 24.96
N VAL A 282 19.44 19.28 24.98
CA VAL A 282 18.38 18.33 25.30
C VAL A 282 18.86 17.42 26.44
N THR A 283 18.01 17.22 27.42
CA THR A 283 18.27 16.28 28.52
C THR A 283 17.17 15.23 28.59
N HIS A 284 17.54 13.96 28.53
CA HIS A 284 16.61 12.84 28.68
C HIS A 284 17.19 11.80 29.64
N GLY A 285 16.59 11.65 30.81
CA GLY A 285 17.10 10.76 31.87
C GLY A 285 18.48 11.19 32.36
N ALA A 286 19.45 10.32 32.22
CA ALA A 286 20.85 10.57 32.60
C ALA A 286 21.71 11.14 31.46
N ILE A 287 21.14 11.31 30.27
CA ILE A 287 21.87 11.76 29.08
C ILE A 287 21.55 13.24 28.84
N THR A 288 22.58 14.08 28.76
CA THR A 288 22.49 15.47 28.36
C THR A 288 23.27 15.67 27.06
N VAL A 289 22.63 16.17 26.03
CA VAL A 289 23.25 16.52 24.75
C VAL A 289 23.17 18.03 24.60
N SER A 290 24.32 18.68 24.42
CA SER A 290 24.41 20.13 24.17
C SER A 290 25.15 20.36 22.85
N ILE A 291 24.53 21.11 21.95
CA ILE A 291 25.12 21.54 20.70
C ILE A 291 25.21 23.06 20.73
N SER A 292 26.42 23.59 20.69
CA SER A 292 26.67 25.03 20.62
C SER A 292 27.34 25.41 19.29
N ALA A 293 26.89 26.49 18.69
CA ALA A 293 27.51 27.03 17.48
C ALA A 293 28.44 28.18 17.86
N THR A 294 29.71 28.04 17.52
CA THR A 294 30.72 29.12 17.61
C THR A 294 31.07 29.61 16.22
N ASN A 295 30.90 30.87 15.95
CA ASN A 295 31.32 31.47 14.68
C ASN A 295 32.78 31.90 14.79
N GLU A 296 33.69 31.23 14.10
CA GLU A 296 35.06 31.69 13.91
C GLU A 296 35.18 32.48 12.59
N VAL A 297 35.59 33.71 12.70
CA VAL A 297 35.89 34.54 11.51
C VAL A 297 37.40 34.49 11.25
N SER A 298 37.79 33.75 10.22
CA SER A 298 39.15 33.78 9.74
C SER A 298 39.40 35.04 8.92
N GLN A 299 40.10 36.01 9.52
CA GLN A 299 40.52 37.23 8.81
C GLN A 299 41.93 37.05 8.20
N PRO A 300 42.09 37.35 6.92
CA PRO A 300 43.45 37.40 6.33
C PRO A 300 44.27 38.47 7.00
N LEU A 301 45.61 38.22 7.05
CA LEU A 301 46.57 39.20 7.56
C LEU A 301 46.52 40.50 6.74
N PRO A 302 46.78 41.68 7.36
CA PRO A 302 46.83 42.94 6.63
C PRO A 302 47.79 42.87 5.47
N PHE A 303 47.33 43.25 4.27
CA PHE A 303 48.05 43.21 2.98
C PHE A 303 48.12 41.81 2.28
N SER A 304 47.23 40.86 2.58
CA SER A 304 47.06 39.65 1.76
C SER A 304 45.78 39.72 0.93
N ASP A 305 45.81 39.18 -0.31
CA ASP A 305 44.66 39.12 -1.22
C ASP A 305 43.65 37.97 -0.87
N GLY A 306 43.44 37.66 0.40
CA GLY A 306 42.53 36.63 0.84
C GLY A 306 41.13 37.13 1.13
N GLU A 307 40.10 36.38 0.76
CA GLU A 307 38.71 36.66 1.16
C GLU A 307 38.39 36.19 2.60
N THR A 308 37.60 37.00 3.30
CA THR A 308 37.11 36.64 4.67
C THR A 308 36.10 35.50 4.56
N LEU A 309 36.42 34.34 5.09
CA LEU A 309 35.52 33.19 5.18
C LEU A 309 34.94 33.11 6.60
N GLU A 310 33.63 33.21 6.71
CA GLU A 310 32.91 32.82 7.92
C GLU A 310 32.73 31.31 7.92
N VAL A 311 33.38 30.65 8.87
CA VAL A 311 33.20 29.22 9.14
C VAL A 311 32.36 29.08 10.39
N GLN A 312 31.15 28.55 10.26
CA GLN A 312 30.33 28.19 11.40
C GLN A 312 30.82 26.88 12.00
N ASN A 313 31.29 26.95 13.22
CA ASN A 313 31.73 25.80 13.99
C ASN A 313 30.65 25.48 15.06
N ALA A 314 30.18 24.23 15.15
CA ALA A 314 29.28 23.76 16.20
C ALA A 314 30.00 22.76 17.11
N ASP A 315 30.05 23.01 18.40
CA ASP A 315 30.57 22.06 19.39
C ASP A 315 29.38 21.30 19.99
N VAL A 316 29.51 19.96 20.02
CA VAL A 316 28.53 19.07 20.63
C VAL A 316 29.13 18.48 21.92
N GLU A 317 28.55 18.78 23.05
CA GLU A 317 28.91 18.23 24.34
C GLU A 317 27.84 17.25 24.82
N ILE A 318 28.23 15.99 25.02
CA ILE A 318 27.38 14.94 25.59
C ILE A 318 27.94 14.54 26.93
N ALA A 319 27.18 14.79 27.99
CA ALA A 319 27.53 14.41 29.33
C ALA A 319 26.62 13.29 29.85
N GLU A 320 27.19 12.15 30.13
CA GLU A 320 26.59 11.07 30.91
C GLU A 320 27.34 10.92 32.23
N ALA A 321 26.64 10.57 33.31
CA ALA A 321 27.18 10.61 34.68
C ALA A 321 28.43 9.74 34.92
N GLN A 322 28.90 8.92 33.98
CA GLN A 322 30.09 8.04 34.14
C GLN A 322 30.93 7.78 32.88
N ASN A 323 30.71 8.43 31.70
CA ASN A 323 31.49 8.16 30.49
C ASN A 323 32.22 9.40 29.94
N PRO A 324 33.37 9.24 29.24
CA PRO A 324 34.16 10.38 28.75
C PRO A 324 33.40 11.14 27.62
N MET A 325 33.53 12.45 27.67
CA MET A 325 32.96 13.38 26.67
C MET A 325 33.58 13.15 25.28
N VAL A 326 32.74 13.18 24.25
CA VAL A 326 33.15 13.19 22.83
C VAL A 326 32.86 14.57 22.26
N LEU A 327 33.88 15.24 21.75
CA LEU A 327 33.79 16.58 21.14
C LEU A 327 33.55 16.46 19.62
N PHE A 328 32.50 17.06 19.13
CA PHE A 328 32.19 17.08 17.69
C PHE A 328 32.40 18.45 17.07
N GLN A 329 32.89 18.46 15.84
CA GLN A 329 33.10 19.70 15.06
C GLN A 329 31.83 20.19 14.36
N PRO A 330 31.77 21.44 13.98
CA PRO A 330 30.56 22.15 13.57
C PRO A 330 30.02 21.77 12.20
N GLY A 331 28.69 21.81 12.07
CA GLY A 331 27.98 21.32 10.89
C GLY A 331 27.75 19.82 10.91
N VAL A 332 27.72 19.23 12.09
CA VAL A 332 27.54 17.80 12.32
C VAL A 332 26.32 17.29 11.60
N ASP A 333 26.53 16.33 10.74
CA ASP A 333 25.47 15.51 10.19
C ASP A 333 24.79 14.73 11.34
N LEU A 334 23.46 14.69 11.37
CA LEU A 334 22.74 13.94 12.40
C LEU A 334 23.21 12.47 12.51
N ARG A 335 23.84 11.93 11.47
CA ARG A 335 24.50 10.62 11.49
C ARG A 335 25.63 10.54 12.52
N GLU A 336 26.49 11.53 12.57
CA GLU A 336 27.60 11.56 13.53
C GLU A 336 27.08 11.65 14.96
N LEU A 337 25.98 12.39 15.19
CA LEU A 337 25.29 12.43 16.47
C LEU A 337 24.72 11.06 16.85
N VAL A 338 24.08 10.36 15.92
CA VAL A 338 23.53 9.01 16.16
C VAL A 338 24.64 8.00 16.46
N ASP A 339 25.75 8.07 15.74
CA ASP A 339 26.90 7.20 15.94
C ASP A 339 27.54 7.45 17.31
N ALA A 340 27.62 8.70 17.74
CA ALA A 340 28.11 9.05 19.08
C ALA A 340 27.18 8.57 20.20
N VAL A 341 25.87 8.75 20.05
CA VAL A 341 24.88 8.27 21.02
C VAL A 341 24.87 6.73 21.09
N ASN A 342 25.09 6.04 19.95
CA ASN A 342 25.26 4.59 19.92
C ASN A 342 26.56 4.12 20.61
N GLN A 343 27.67 4.89 20.50
CA GLN A 343 28.91 4.59 21.21
C GLN A 343 28.75 4.69 22.72
N VAL A 344 27.91 5.60 23.19
CA VAL A 344 27.60 5.77 24.64
C VAL A 344 26.63 4.66 25.13
N GLY A 345 26.06 3.84 24.24
CA GLY A 345 25.23 2.70 24.62
C GLY A 345 23.76 3.08 24.93
N ALA A 346 23.33 4.23 24.50
CA ALA A 346 21.94 4.66 24.66
C ALA A 346 20.98 3.78 23.82
N SER A 347 19.80 3.50 24.38
CA SER A 347 18.82 2.69 23.68
C SER A 347 18.17 3.48 22.53
N PRO A 348 17.71 2.81 21.44
CA PRO A 348 16.99 3.48 20.35
C PRO A 348 15.74 4.25 20.81
N SER A 349 15.12 3.82 21.91
CA SER A 349 13.98 4.50 22.52
C SER A 349 14.35 5.87 23.12
N SER A 350 15.59 6.03 23.59
CA SER A 350 16.10 7.31 24.08
C SER A 350 16.32 8.32 22.96
N LEU A 351 16.72 7.86 21.78
CA LEU A 351 16.85 8.68 20.57
C LEU A 351 15.50 9.24 20.06
N ILE A 352 14.39 8.54 20.32
CA ILE A 352 13.03 8.98 19.91
C ILE A 352 12.55 10.11 20.83
N ALA A 353 13.03 10.14 22.08
CA ALA A 353 12.60 11.12 23.08
C ALA A 353 13.43 12.42 23.01
N ILE A 354 14.59 12.42 22.34
CA ILE A 354 15.45 13.56 22.06
C ILE A 354 15.06 14.15 20.68
#